data_d16ec991652311382a05ba69def9063d
#
_entry.id   d16ec991652311382a05ba69def9063d
#
_cell.length_a   1.000
_cell.length_b   1.000
_cell.length_c   1.000
_cell.angle_alpha   90.00
_cell.angle_beta   90.00
_cell.angle_gamma   90.00
#
_symmetry.space_group_name_H-M   'P 1'
#
loop_
_entity.id
_entity.type
_entity.pdbx_description
1 polymer ?
#
loop_
_entity_poly.entity_id
_entity_poly.type
_entity_poly.pdbx_seq_one_letter_code
_entity_poly.pdbx_strand_id
1 'polypeptide(L)'
;MPLILRKCKENGYSRNGFFYGNTGDIVTAPDWNPRPECGNGLHGLLEGNGCWELLDGTDWLIIEANDKDIIEIDEDKCKFSTGKILFRGTQEELKNSIFVNKLKLNSSGAYLWALNIGNHDVMINKITDSQYAYYWALNVGNKDIMIDKITSSEYAYYWALDFGNHDIMINKIIDSKYAYNWALNIGNQDVMINKITDSQYAYYWALNVGNKDIMIDKITSSEFAYFWALNIGNQDVMINKINDSEYAYLWALDIGNHDIMKPKITDFHYIQLWNQAFYNDKITT
;
A
#
# COMPACT_ATOMS: atom_id res chain seq x y z
N MET A 1 -10.06 28.61 3.19
CA MET A 1 -11.04 27.79 2.48
C MET A 1 -10.28 26.84 1.57
N PRO A 2 -10.70 25.57 1.45
CA PRO A 2 -10.06 24.60 0.58
C PRO A 2 -10.20 24.95 -0.89
N LEU A 3 -9.23 24.49 -1.67
CA LEU A 3 -9.17 24.69 -3.11
C LEU A 3 -9.55 23.38 -3.83
N ILE A 4 -10.30 23.53 -4.90
CA ILE A 4 -10.73 22.40 -5.72
C ILE A 4 -10.15 22.56 -7.12
N LEU A 5 -9.38 21.57 -7.55
CA LEU A 5 -8.86 21.48 -8.91
C LEU A 5 -9.90 20.81 -9.80
N ARG A 6 -10.19 21.42 -10.93
CA ARG A 6 -11.10 20.88 -11.92
C ARG A 6 -10.60 21.12 -13.33
N LYS A 7 -11.02 20.25 -14.25
CA LYS A 7 -10.86 20.44 -15.67
C LYS A 7 -12.21 20.49 -16.35
N CYS A 8 -12.41 21.39 -17.27
CA CYS A 8 -13.62 21.54 -18.08
C CYS A 8 -13.28 21.46 -19.56
N LYS A 9 -14.30 21.21 -20.40
CA LYS A 9 -14.18 21.36 -21.84
C LYS A 9 -13.88 22.83 -22.18
N GLU A 10 -13.57 23.07 -23.42
CA GLU A 10 -13.34 24.41 -23.96
C GLU A 10 -14.45 25.38 -23.53
N ASN A 11 -14.07 26.61 -23.21
CA ASN A 11 -14.96 27.66 -22.74
C ASN A 11 -15.68 27.42 -21.39
N GLY A 12 -15.11 26.61 -20.49
CA GLY A 12 -15.58 26.42 -19.11
C GLY A 12 -16.83 25.55 -18.96
N TYR A 13 -17.19 24.78 -19.97
CA TYR A 13 -18.32 23.87 -19.90
C TYR A 13 -17.94 22.49 -19.33
N SER A 14 -18.78 21.93 -18.48
CA SER A 14 -18.67 20.54 -18.07
C SER A 14 -18.99 19.60 -19.23
N ARG A 15 -18.71 18.29 -19.03
CA ARG A 15 -19.10 17.24 -20.00
C ARG A 15 -20.59 17.26 -20.34
N ASN A 16 -21.43 17.64 -19.35
CA ASN A 16 -22.89 17.67 -19.47
C ASN A 16 -23.43 19.05 -19.89
N GLY A 17 -22.59 19.95 -20.37
CA GLY A 17 -23.00 21.26 -20.85
C GLY A 17 -23.28 22.31 -19.78
N PHE A 18 -22.98 22.05 -18.51
CA PHE A 18 -23.08 23.04 -17.45
C PHE A 18 -21.89 24.02 -17.51
N PHE A 19 -22.18 25.33 -17.52
CA PHE A 19 -21.16 26.38 -17.56
C PHE A 19 -20.71 26.72 -16.13
N TYR A 20 -19.42 26.59 -15.84
CA TYR A 20 -18.87 26.88 -14.52
C TYR A 20 -18.71 28.37 -14.24
N GLY A 21 -18.54 29.22 -15.25
CA GLY A 21 -18.30 30.64 -15.11
C GLY A 21 -16.86 31.05 -15.45
N ASN A 22 -16.53 32.31 -15.18
CA ASN A 22 -15.23 32.93 -15.39
C ASN A 22 -14.51 33.16 -14.05
N THR A 23 -13.22 33.53 -14.11
CA THR A 23 -12.48 33.95 -12.92
C THR A 23 -13.20 35.10 -12.22
N GLY A 24 -13.48 34.93 -10.93
CA GLY A 24 -14.22 35.90 -10.10
C GLY A 24 -15.67 35.50 -9.85
N ASP A 25 -16.28 34.69 -10.72
CA ASP A 25 -17.69 34.29 -10.59
C ASP A 25 -17.89 33.31 -9.41
N ILE A 26 -19.12 33.35 -8.89
CA ILE A 26 -19.63 32.35 -7.96
C ILE A 26 -20.42 31.33 -8.77
N VAL A 27 -20.07 30.07 -8.67
CA VAL A 27 -20.77 28.96 -9.30
C VAL A 27 -21.57 28.18 -8.23
N THR A 28 -22.81 27.83 -8.54
CA THR A 28 -23.69 27.05 -7.67
C THR A 28 -24.29 25.88 -8.42
N ALA A 29 -24.29 24.70 -7.79
CA ALA A 29 -24.92 23.52 -8.35
C ALA A 29 -26.43 23.67 -8.42
N PRO A 30 -27.08 23.48 -9.58
CA PRO A 30 -28.52 23.60 -9.71
C PRO A 30 -29.29 22.41 -9.08
N ASP A 31 -28.58 21.32 -8.85
CA ASP A 31 -29.12 20.02 -8.45
C ASP A 31 -28.48 19.47 -7.18
N TRP A 32 -28.00 20.32 -6.29
CA TRP A 32 -27.26 19.93 -5.10
C TRP A 32 -27.96 18.86 -4.25
N ASN A 33 -27.22 17.78 -3.94
CA ASN A 33 -27.61 16.74 -2.99
C ASN A 33 -26.35 16.36 -2.15
N PRO A 34 -26.39 16.44 -0.81
CA PRO A 34 -25.23 16.19 0.04
C PRO A 34 -24.88 14.70 0.25
N ARG A 35 -25.57 13.76 -0.40
CA ARG A 35 -25.20 12.33 -0.28
C ARG A 35 -23.81 12.08 -0.89
N PRO A 36 -22.95 11.24 -0.28
CA PRO A 36 -21.59 10.93 -0.78
C PRO A 36 -21.63 9.97 -1.97
N GLU A 37 -22.30 10.36 -3.05
CA GLU A 37 -22.47 9.59 -4.29
C GLU A 37 -22.22 10.48 -5.51
N CYS A 38 -21.86 9.88 -6.63
CA CYS A 38 -21.69 10.61 -7.88
C CYS A 38 -22.97 11.26 -8.38
N GLY A 39 -22.86 12.41 -9.05
CA GLY A 39 -23.99 13.20 -9.52
C GLY A 39 -24.44 14.25 -8.50
N ASN A 40 -25.33 15.12 -8.93
CA ASN A 40 -25.96 16.18 -8.10
C ASN A 40 -24.95 17.00 -7.31
N GLY A 41 -24.37 18.02 -7.96
CA GLY A 41 -23.37 18.90 -7.39
C GLY A 41 -22.23 19.25 -8.36
N LEU A 42 -21.39 20.17 -7.95
CA LEU A 42 -20.14 20.49 -8.65
C LEU A 42 -19.04 19.53 -8.20
N HIS A 43 -18.22 19.02 -9.10
CA HIS A 43 -17.19 18.04 -8.79
C HIS A 43 -15.79 18.52 -9.11
N GLY A 44 -14.80 18.02 -8.37
CA GLY A 44 -13.37 18.25 -8.62
C GLY A 44 -12.49 17.45 -7.67
N LEU A 45 -11.20 17.74 -7.68
CA LEU A 45 -10.20 17.14 -6.80
C LEU A 45 -9.90 18.10 -5.64
N LEU A 46 -10.17 17.67 -4.41
CA LEU A 46 -9.91 18.47 -3.23
C LEU A 46 -8.40 18.68 -3.07
N GLU A 47 -7.98 19.94 -3.02
CA GLU A 47 -6.56 20.35 -2.99
C GLU A 47 -5.72 19.75 -4.14
N GLY A 48 -6.37 19.28 -5.22
CA GLY A 48 -5.71 18.62 -6.34
C GLY A 48 -5.33 17.14 -6.10
N ASN A 49 -5.82 16.56 -5.01
CA ASN A 49 -5.60 15.14 -4.66
C ASN A 49 -6.76 14.27 -5.16
N GLY A 50 -6.49 13.03 -5.51
CA GLY A 50 -7.48 12.07 -6.00
C GLY A 50 -7.17 11.54 -7.40
N CYS A 51 -8.19 11.04 -8.08
CA CYS A 51 -8.06 10.40 -9.39
C CYS A 51 -8.01 11.43 -10.53
N TRP A 52 -6.83 11.67 -11.06
CA TRP A 52 -6.62 12.61 -12.15
C TRP A 52 -7.21 12.17 -13.50
N GLU A 53 -7.50 10.89 -13.68
CA GLU A 53 -8.20 10.36 -14.86
C GLU A 53 -9.64 10.89 -14.98
N LEU A 54 -10.21 11.38 -13.89
CA LEU A 54 -11.52 12.03 -13.87
C LEU A 54 -11.50 13.47 -14.40
N LEU A 55 -10.30 14.05 -14.56
CA LEU A 55 -10.11 15.39 -15.11
C LEU A 55 -10.11 15.35 -16.63
N ASP A 56 -11.21 15.75 -17.26
CA ASP A 56 -11.40 15.76 -18.72
C ASP A 56 -11.62 17.19 -19.24
N GLY A 57 -10.92 17.54 -20.31
CA GLY A 57 -11.07 18.82 -20.99
C GLY A 57 -9.75 19.57 -21.20
N THR A 58 -9.85 20.87 -21.48
CA THR A 58 -8.73 21.76 -21.78
C THR A 58 -8.62 22.96 -20.85
N ASP A 59 -9.75 23.41 -20.29
CA ASP A 59 -9.79 24.53 -19.38
C ASP A 59 -9.59 24.06 -17.94
N TRP A 60 -8.60 24.61 -17.26
CA TRP A 60 -8.30 24.34 -15.86
C TRP A 60 -8.95 25.40 -14.96
N LEU A 61 -9.55 24.94 -13.87
CA LEU A 61 -10.19 25.78 -12.87
C LEU A 61 -9.61 25.49 -11.48
N ILE A 62 -9.41 26.56 -10.71
CA ILE A 62 -9.24 26.52 -9.25
C ILE A 62 -10.46 27.18 -8.64
N ILE A 63 -11.17 26.43 -7.84
CA ILE A 63 -12.41 26.86 -7.20
C ILE A 63 -12.21 26.83 -5.69
N GLU A 64 -12.52 27.93 -5.04
CA GLU A 64 -12.53 28.02 -3.58
C GLU A 64 -13.93 27.68 -3.09
N ALA A 65 -14.06 26.66 -2.26
CA ALA A 65 -15.34 26.23 -1.69
C ALA A 65 -15.30 26.32 -0.16
N ASN A 66 -16.50 26.37 0.46
CA ASN A 66 -16.59 26.31 1.91
C ASN A 66 -16.40 24.86 2.36
N ASP A 67 -15.54 24.65 3.36
CA ASP A 67 -15.21 23.35 3.92
C ASP A 67 -16.46 22.53 4.33
N LYS A 68 -17.48 23.21 4.86
CA LYS A 68 -18.75 22.59 5.29
C LYS A 68 -19.63 22.09 4.15
N ASP A 69 -19.40 22.58 2.94
CA ASP A 69 -20.18 22.26 1.75
C ASP A 69 -19.50 21.23 0.85
N ILE A 70 -18.31 20.75 1.25
CA ILE A 70 -17.55 19.75 0.52
C ILE A 70 -17.91 18.35 1.03
N ILE A 71 -18.25 17.47 0.13
CA ILE A 71 -18.48 16.04 0.38
C ILE A 71 -17.44 15.26 -0.42
N GLU A 72 -16.59 14.53 0.26
CA GLU A 72 -15.67 13.60 -0.39
C GLU A 72 -16.44 12.38 -0.87
N ILE A 73 -16.12 11.93 -2.09
CA ILE A 73 -16.69 10.74 -2.71
C ILE A 73 -15.54 9.77 -2.92
N ASP A 74 -15.48 8.77 -2.08
CA ASP A 74 -14.35 7.86 -2.01
C ASP A 74 -13.02 8.65 -1.84
N GLU A 75 -11.91 8.07 -2.18
CA GLU A 75 -10.60 8.77 -2.18
C GLU A 75 -10.32 9.52 -3.49
N ASP A 76 -11.24 9.45 -4.46
CA ASP A 76 -11.01 9.84 -5.85
C ASP A 76 -11.36 11.30 -6.16
N LYS A 77 -12.42 11.83 -5.54
CA LYS A 77 -12.95 13.17 -5.87
C LYS A 77 -13.83 13.72 -4.75
N CYS A 78 -14.14 14.99 -4.85
CA CYS A 78 -15.17 15.63 -4.02
C CYS A 78 -16.28 16.23 -4.87
N LYS A 79 -17.39 16.53 -4.20
CA LYS A 79 -18.46 17.41 -4.71
C LYS A 79 -18.76 18.54 -3.72
N PHE A 80 -19.33 19.61 -4.24
CA PHE A 80 -19.65 20.79 -3.45
C PHE A 80 -20.86 21.54 -4.05
N SER A 81 -21.54 22.33 -3.21
CA SER A 81 -22.75 23.06 -3.59
C SER A 81 -22.43 24.36 -4.32
N THR A 82 -21.48 25.13 -3.79
CA THR A 82 -21.14 26.48 -4.26
C THR A 82 -19.67 26.74 -4.07
N GLY A 83 -19.08 27.49 -5.00
CA GLY A 83 -17.69 27.91 -4.91
C GLY A 83 -17.41 29.17 -5.73
N LYS A 84 -16.31 29.85 -5.38
CA LYS A 84 -15.79 31.01 -6.14
C LYS A 84 -14.68 30.54 -7.07
N ILE A 85 -14.78 30.87 -8.34
CA ILE A 85 -13.72 30.58 -9.31
C ILE A 85 -12.58 31.57 -9.12
N LEU A 86 -11.47 31.08 -8.60
CA LEU A 86 -10.26 31.86 -8.39
C LEU A 86 -9.36 31.91 -9.62
N PHE A 87 -9.44 30.91 -10.44
CA PHE A 87 -8.67 30.78 -11.68
C PHE A 87 -9.46 29.97 -12.70
N ARG A 88 -9.39 30.39 -13.94
CA ARG A 88 -9.76 29.65 -15.13
C ARG A 88 -8.78 29.99 -16.24
N GLY A 89 -8.23 28.98 -16.89
CA GLY A 89 -7.28 29.16 -17.96
C GLY A 89 -6.70 27.89 -18.52
N THR A 90 -5.71 28.02 -19.36
CA THR A 90 -4.95 26.94 -19.96
C THR A 90 -4.03 26.23 -18.95
N GLN A 91 -3.50 25.10 -19.34
CA GLN A 91 -2.50 24.38 -18.54
C GLN A 91 -1.24 25.23 -18.28
N GLU A 92 -0.77 25.94 -19.29
CA GLU A 92 0.42 26.78 -19.17
C GLU A 92 0.19 28.00 -18.24
N GLU A 93 -1.01 28.56 -18.27
CA GLU A 93 -1.38 29.63 -17.33
C GLU A 93 -1.51 29.10 -15.89
N LEU A 94 -2.09 27.90 -15.71
CA LEU A 94 -2.16 27.25 -14.39
C LEU A 94 -0.76 26.95 -13.86
N LYS A 95 0.13 26.41 -14.69
CA LYS A 95 1.52 26.10 -14.37
C LYS A 95 2.28 27.32 -13.84
N ASN A 96 2.00 28.48 -14.38
CA ASN A 96 2.63 29.76 -14.01
C ASN A 96 1.86 30.55 -12.93
N SER A 97 0.76 29.98 -12.42
CA SER A 97 -0.09 30.63 -11.43
C SER A 97 0.43 30.47 -10.00
N ILE A 98 -0.04 31.37 -9.11
CA ILE A 98 0.23 31.27 -7.66
C ILE A 98 -0.36 30.02 -7.01
N PHE A 99 -1.31 29.35 -7.66
CA PHE A 99 -2.01 28.21 -7.12
C PHE A 99 -1.14 26.96 -7.04
N VAL A 100 -0.08 26.84 -7.84
CA VAL A 100 0.94 25.78 -7.75
C VAL A 100 1.47 25.63 -6.32
N ASN A 101 1.68 26.74 -5.63
CA ASN A 101 2.18 26.77 -4.25
C ASN A 101 1.06 26.70 -3.20
N LYS A 102 -0.17 27.10 -3.55
CA LYS A 102 -1.30 27.17 -2.62
C LYS A 102 -2.00 25.82 -2.40
N LEU A 103 -2.02 24.97 -3.42
CA LEU A 103 -2.61 23.65 -3.31
C LEU A 103 -1.84 22.77 -2.31
N LYS A 104 -2.56 22.11 -1.44
CA LYS A 104 -2.03 21.19 -0.43
C LYS A 104 -1.93 19.77 -0.99
N LEU A 105 -1.16 19.62 -2.07
CA LEU A 105 -0.93 18.34 -2.71
C LEU A 105 -0.20 17.38 -1.76
N ASN A 106 -0.70 16.16 -1.64
CA ASN A 106 0.04 15.04 -1.06
C ASN A 106 1.05 14.48 -2.09
N SER A 107 1.79 13.42 -1.75
CA SER A 107 2.79 12.83 -2.66
C SER A 107 2.19 12.36 -3.98
N SER A 108 1.00 11.74 -3.95
CA SER A 108 0.27 11.32 -5.15
C SER A 108 -0.09 12.51 -6.03
N GLY A 109 -0.77 13.50 -5.45
CA GLY A 109 -1.17 14.72 -6.16
C GLY A 109 0.02 15.47 -6.76
N ALA A 110 1.12 15.57 -6.00
CA ALA A 110 2.34 16.23 -6.48
C ALA A 110 3.00 15.48 -7.64
N TYR A 111 3.05 14.14 -7.56
CA TYR A 111 3.55 13.30 -8.65
C TYR A 111 2.69 13.43 -9.91
N LEU A 112 1.38 13.35 -9.78
CA LEU A 112 0.45 13.48 -10.91
C LEU A 112 0.45 14.89 -11.51
N TRP A 113 0.61 15.92 -10.66
CA TRP A 113 0.81 17.30 -11.13
C TRP A 113 2.08 17.41 -11.97
N ALA A 114 3.19 16.87 -11.48
CA ALA A 114 4.46 16.90 -12.20
C ALA A 114 4.37 16.24 -13.57
N LEU A 115 3.71 15.08 -13.66
CA LEU A 115 3.53 14.35 -14.92
C LEU A 115 2.64 15.08 -15.92
N ASN A 116 1.57 15.72 -15.44
CA ASN A 116 0.54 16.29 -16.31
C ASN A 116 0.72 17.80 -16.59
N ILE A 117 1.28 18.54 -15.64
CA ILE A 117 1.37 20.01 -15.71
C ILE A 117 2.82 20.48 -15.72
N GLY A 118 3.69 19.81 -14.96
CA GLY A 118 5.08 20.21 -14.80
C GLY A 118 5.39 20.74 -13.39
N ASN A 119 6.15 21.85 -13.29
CA ASN A 119 6.63 22.44 -12.02
C ASN A 119 7.44 21.46 -11.16
N HIS A 120 8.28 20.65 -11.78
CA HIS A 120 9.06 19.59 -11.13
C HIS A 120 9.83 20.09 -9.92
N ASP A 121 10.43 21.29 -10.02
CA ASP A 121 11.23 21.91 -8.93
C ASP A 121 10.39 22.22 -7.67
N VAL A 122 9.11 22.49 -7.85
CA VAL A 122 8.17 22.74 -6.73
C VAL A 122 7.61 21.42 -6.23
N MET A 123 7.17 20.54 -7.13
CA MET A 123 6.49 19.31 -6.80
C MET A 123 7.39 18.28 -6.11
N ILE A 124 8.67 18.25 -6.48
CA ILE A 124 9.68 17.34 -5.87
C ILE A 124 9.75 17.48 -4.34
N ASN A 125 9.55 18.70 -3.83
CA ASN A 125 9.58 18.97 -2.39
C ASN A 125 8.33 18.49 -1.65
N LYS A 126 7.24 18.24 -2.37
CA LYS A 126 5.98 17.72 -1.81
C LYS A 126 5.94 16.18 -1.75
N ILE A 127 6.88 15.51 -2.41
CA ILE A 127 7.03 14.07 -2.34
C ILE A 127 7.65 13.69 -1.00
N THR A 128 6.92 12.96 -0.17
CA THR A 128 7.36 12.47 1.16
C THR A 128 7.15 10.97 1.34
N ASP A 129 6.39 10.34 0.47
CA ASP A 129 6.06 8.93 0.49
C ASP A 129 7.03 8.12 -0.38
N SER A 130 7.45 6.94 0.10
CA SER A 130 8.43 6.06 -0.59
C SER A 130 7.95 5.59 -1.96
N GLN A 131 6.65 5.30 -2.09
CA GLN A 131 6.06 4.85 -3.36
C GLN A 131 6.20 5.91 -4.43
N TYR A 132 5.80 7.14 -4.10
CA TYR A 132 5.85 8.24 -5.07
C TYR A 132 7.28 8.76 -5.28
N ALA A 133 8.18 8.62 -4.31
CA ALA A 133 9.59 8.86 -4.52
C ALA A 133 10.20 7.88 -5.53
N TYR A 134 9.85 6.61 -5.44
CA TYR A 134 10.27 5.58 -6.40
C TYR A 134 9.67 5.83 -7.80
N TYR A 135 8.35 6.11 -7.90
CA TYR A 135 7.70 6.42 -9.18
C TYR A 135 8.23 7.71 -9.81
N TRP A 136 8.56 8.72 -8.99
CA TRP A 136 9.21 9.93 -9.46
C TRP A 136 10.58 9.63 -10.08
N ALA A 137 11.40 8.82 -9.41
CA ALA A 137 12.72 8.43 -9.91
C ALA A 137 12.63 7.65 -11.23
N LEU A 138 11.60 6.82 -11.40
CA LEU A 138 11.34 6.08 -12.64
C LEU A 138 10.92 6.99 -13.80
N ASN A 139 9.99 7.91 -13.57
CA ASN A 139 9.26 8.60 -14.64
C ASN A 139 9.65 10.07 -14.83
N VAL A 140 10.20 10.71 -13.81
CA VAL A 140 10.55 12.14 -13.84
C VAL A 140 12.07 12.33 -13.72
N GLY A 141 12.74 11.52 -12.91
CA GLY A 141 14.20 11.59 -12.68
C GLY A 141 14.57 12.04 -11.27
N ASN A 142 15.67 12.78 -11.15
CA ASN A 142 16.18 13.30 -9.87
C ASN A 142 16.38 12.24 -8.79
N LYS A 143 16.98 11.10 -9.18
CA LYS A 143 17.21 9.93 -8.32
C LYS A 143 17.97 10.29 -7.04
N ASP A 144 18.94 11.18 -7.14
CA ASP A 144 19.78 11.59 -5.99
C ASP A 144 18.98 12.26 -4.88
N ILE A 145 17.85 12.91 -5.22
CA ILE A 145 16.94 13.52 -4.24
C ILE A 145 15.93 12.49 -3.75
N MET A 146 15.44 11.64 -4.63
CA MET A 146 14.40 10.68 -4.30
C MET A 146 14.89 9.52 -3.44
N ILE A 147 16.15 9.13 -3.57
CA ILE A 147 16.76 8.05 -2.79
C ILE A 147 16.66 8.25 -1.28
N ASP A 148 16.79 9.50 -0.82
CA ASP A 148 16.69 9.83 0.60
C ASP A 148 15.25 9.73 1.14
N LYS A 149 14.26 9.85 0.24
CA LYS A 149 12.83 9.75 0.57
C LYS A 149 12.31 8.31 0.63
N ILE A 150 13.12 7.34 0.20
CA ILE A 150 12.81 5.91 0.35
C ILE A 150 13.05 5.51 1.80
N THR A 151 12.00 5.12 2.50
CA THR A 151 12.04 4.69 3.92
C THR A 151 11.43 3.32 4.14
N SER A 152 10.59 2.83 3.22
CA SER A 152 9.97 1.52 3.33
C SER A 152 10.86 0.41 2.76
N SER A 153 10.82 -0.78 3.37
CA SER A 153 11.55 -1.96 2.89
C SER A 153 11.16 -2.38 1.48
N GLU A 154 9.88 -2.24 1.14
CA GLU A 154 9.33 -2.56 -0.17
C GLU A 154 9.99 -1.73 -1.27
N TYR A 155 9.93 -0.41 -1.14
CA TYR A 155 10.48 0.49 -2.16
C TYR A 155 12.00 0.56 -2.12
N ALA A 156 12.64 0.26 -1.00
CA ALA A 156 14.08 0.06 -0.93
C ALA A 156 14.52 -1.17 -1.76
N TYR A 157 13.75 -2.27 -1.68
CA TYR A 157 14.00 -3.46 -2.49
C TYR A 157 13.79 -3.19 -3.99
N TYR A 158 12.67 -2.56 -4.39
CA TYR A 158 12.42 -2.21 -5.79
C TYR A 158 13.46 -1.21 -6.33
N TRP A 159 13.85 -0.22 -5.51
CA TRP A 159 14.92 0.72 -5.88
C TRP A 159 16.23 0.00 -6.16
N ALA A 160 16.60 -0.96 -5.31
CA ALA A 160 17.83 -1.73 -5.49
C ALA A 160 17.81 -2.57 -6.77
N LEU A 161 16.67 -3.13 -7.14
CA LEU A 161 16.51 -3.89 -8.39
C LEU A 161 16.66 -2.99 -9.63
N ASP A 162 16.03 -1.82 -9.63
CA ASP A 162 15.93 -0.98 -10.84
C ASP A 162 17.07 0.03 -10.98
N PHE A 163 17.61 0.51 -9.86
CA PHE A 163 18.61 1.59 -9.85
C PHE A 163 19.93 1.21 -9.20
N GLY A 164 19.99 0.07 -8.50
CA GLY A 164 21.14 -0.28 -7.68
C GLY A 164 21.18 0.44 -6.34
N ASN A 165 22.32 1.08 -6.00
CA ASN A 165 22.53 1.72 -4.69
C ASN A 165 22.36 0.74 -3.53
N HIS A 166 22.81 -0.51 -3.70
CA HIS A 166 22.59 -1.62 -2.77
C HIS A 166 23.11 -1.32 -1.37
N ASP A 167 24.23 -0.65 -1.26
CA ASP A 167 24.87 -0.24 0.00
C ASP A 167 24.03 0.75 0.84
N ILE A 168 23.22 1.57 0.17
CA ILE A 168 22.26 2.47 0.83
C ILE A 168 20.96 1.75 1.14
N MET A 169 20.39 1.06 0.16
CA MET A 169 19.07 0.43 0.25
C MET A 169 19.05 -0.75 1.24
N ILE A 170 20.14 -1.50 1.35
CA ILE A 170 20.24 -2.63 2.28
C ILE A 170 19.96 -2.25 3.73
N ASN A 171 20.32 -1.03 4.12
CA ASN A 171 20.09 -0.52 5.47
C ASN A 171 18.61 -0.15 5.72
N LYS A 172 17.83 0.08 4.66
CA LYS A 172 16.41 0.43 4.72
C LYS A 172 15.51 -0.82 4.75
N ILE A 173 16.06 -2.00 4.51
CA ILE A 173 15.35 -3.28 4.64
C ILE A 173 15.27 -3.64 6.12
N ILE A 174 14.07 -3.69 6.68
CA ILE A 174 13.77 -4.11 8.06
C ILE A 174 12.69 -5.21 8.11
N ASP A 175 11.95 -5.40 7.05
CA ASP A 175 10.88 -6.37 6.93
C ASP A 175 11.41 -7.72 6.43
N SER A 176 10.97 -8.84 7.06
CA SER A 176 11.44 -10.19 6.76
C SER A 176 11.16 -10.63 5.32
N LYS A 177 10.01 -10.22 4.76
CA LYS A 177 9.64 -10.50 3.37
C LYS A 177 10.66 -9.94 2.40
N TYR A 178 10.99 -8.67 2.57
CA TYR A 178 11.92 -8.00 1.66
C TYR A 178 13.38 -8.36 1.93
N ALA A 179 13.73 -8.74 3.16
CA ALA A 179 15.02 -9.33 3.47
C ALA A 179 15.22 -10.68 2.76
N TYR A 180 14.19 -11.54 2.77
CA TYR A 180 14.18 -12.81 2.05
C TYR A 180 14.27 -12.61 0.54
N ASN A 181 13.43 -11.72 -0.03
CA ASN A 181 13.45 -11.40 -1.46
C ASN A 181 14.80 -10.81 -1.91
N TRP A 182 15.40 -9.96 -1.08
CA TRP A 182 16.73 -9.40 -1.33
C TRP A 182 17.78 -10.50 -1.41
N ALA A 183 17.79 -11.42 -0.45
CA ALA A 183 18.75 -12.53 -0.40
C ALA A 183 18.65 -13.44 -1.62
N LEU A 184 17.45 -13.65 -2.16
CA LEU A 184 17.22 -14.46 -3.35
C LEU A 184 17.65 -13.77 -4.64
N ASN A 185 17.35 -12.47 -4.79
CA ASN A 185 17.43 -11.78 -6.07
C ASN A 185 18.66 -10.87 -6.21
N ILE A 186 19.21 -10.39 -5.10
CA ILE A 186 20.33 -9.44 -5.08
C ILE A 186 21.56 -10.04 -4.41
N GLY A 187 21.36 -10.83 -3.33
CA GLY A 187 22.45 -11.44 -2.56
C GLY A 187 22.57 -10.89 -1.13
N ASN A 188 23.80 -10.70 -0.65
CA ASN A 188 24.09 -10.22 0.70
C ASN A 188 23.40 -11.02 1.81
N GLN A 189 23.36 -12.35 1.64
CA GLN A 189 22.65 -13.28 2.54
C GLN A 189 23.13 -13.14 3.99
N ASP A 190 24.40 -12.91 4.21
CA ASP A 190 24.98 -12.74 5.56
C ASP A 190 24.41 -11.56 6.34
N VAL A 191 23.99 -10.51 5.63
CA VAL A 191 23.33 -9.34 6.21
C VAL A 191 21.82 -9.59 6.37
N MET A 192 21.20 -10.12 5.33
CA MET A 192 19.75 -10.31 5.28
C MET A 192 19.24 -11.36 6.27
N ILE A 193 20.03 -12.40 6.55
CA ILE A 193 19.67 -13.46 7.52
C ILE A 193 19.32 -12.91 8.90
N ASN A 194 20.00 -11.83 9.32
CA ASN A 194 19.77 -11.19 10.60
C ASN A 194 18.47 -10.36 10.64
N LYS A 195 17.93 -10.01 9.48
CA LYS A 195 16.69 -9.25 9.33
C LYS A 195 15.44 -10.14 9.27
N ILE A 196 15.62 -11.46 9.16
CA ILE A 196 14.52 -12.41 9.24
C ILE A 196 14.11 -12.58 10.71
N THR A 197 12.89 -12.22 11.03
CA THR A 197 12.29 -12.33 12.37
C THR A 197 10.95 -13.05 12.36
N ASP A 198 10.35 -13.21 11.20
CA ASP A 198 9.05 -13.85 11.02
C ASP A 198 9.22 -15.33 10.70
N SER A 199 8.38 -16.20 11.29
CA SER A 199 8.45 -17.66 11.15
C SER A 199 8.24 -18.14 9.71
N GLN A 200 7.37 -17.49 8.95
CA GLN A 200 7.11 -17.81 7.56
C GLN A 200 8.36 -17.64 6.71
N TYR A 201 9.01 -16.48 6.85
CA TYR A 201 10.21 -16.19 6.07
C TYR A 201 11.44 -16.92 6.58
N ALA A 202 11.49 -17.28 7.87
CA ALA A 202 12.50 -18.20 8.39
C ALA A 202 12.39 -19.59 7.76
N TYR A 203 11.16 -20.11 7.64
CA TYR A 203 10.89 -21.38 6.96
C TYR A 203 11.24 -21.33 5.46
N TYR A 204 10.80 -20.28 4.73
CA TYR A 204 11.13 -20.12 3.32
C TYR A 204 12.63 -19.93 3.08
N TRP A 205 13.32 -19.21 3.99
CA TRP A 205 14.77 -19.08 3.95
C TRP A 205 15.46 -20.44 4.08
N ALA A 206 15.05 -21.25 5.05
CA ALA A 206 15.62 -22.56 5.27
C ALA A 206 15.45 -23.52 4.09
N LEU A 207 14.33 -23.38 3.36
CA LEU A 207 14.04 -24.17 2.16
C LEU A 207 14.87 -23.73 0.95
N ASN A 208 15.00 -22.42 0.71
CA ASN A 208 15.45 -21.87 -0.56
C ASN A 208 16.86 -21.25 -0.51
N VAL A 209 17.31 -20.79 0.66
CA VAL A 209 18.60 -20.14 0.83
C VAL A 209 19.57 -21.00 1.64
N GLY A 210 19.07 -21.66 2.69
CA GLY A 210 19.88 -22.52 3.57
C GLY A 210 19.93 -22.06 5.02
N ASN A 211 21.07 -22.27 5.68
CA ASN A 211 21.32 -21.86 7.08
C ASN A 211 20.21 -22.30 8.06
N LYS A 212 19.79 -23.57 7.95
CA LYS A 212 18.69 -24.16 8.74
C LYS A 212 18.91 -24.01 10.23
N ASP A 213 20.13 -24.14 10.70
CA ASP A 213 20.50 -24.08 12.11
C ASP A 213 20.21 -22.69 12.74
N ILE A 214 20.31 -21.62 11.92
CA ILE A 214 19.98 -20.26 12.37
C ILE A 214 18.45 -20.01 12.27
N MET A 215 17.84 -20.52 11.22
CA MET A 215 16.42 -20.28 10.96
C MET A 215 15.50 -21.07 11.91
N ILE A 216 15.93 -22.23 12.38
CA ILE A 216 15.15 -23.06 13.29
C ILE A 216 14.75 -22.35 14.59
N ASP A 217 15.64 -21.49 15.11
CA ASP A 217 15.39 -20.71 16.32
C ASP A 217 14.36 -19.59 16.09
N LYS A 218 14.21 -19.13 14.85
CA LYS A 218 13.28 -18.07 14.46
C LYS A 218 11.84 -18.59 14.22
N ILE A 219 11.65 -19.90 14.19
CA ILE A 219 10.32 -20.52 14.13
C ILE A 219 9.66 -20.43 15.50
N THR A 220 8.60 -19.66 15.61
CA THR A 220 7.80 -19.45 16.82
C THR A 220 6.33 -19.81 16.64
N SER A 221 5.86 -19.91 15.40
CA SER A 221 4.49 -20.27 15.03
C SER A 221 4.33 -21.79 14.96
N SER A 222 3.23 -22.34 15.50
CA SER A 222 2.86 -23.74 15.38
C SER A 222 2.72 -24.20 13.93
N GLU A 223 2.16 -23.35 13.08
CA GLU A 223 1.99 -23.59 11.65
C GLU A 223 3.35 -23.89 10.98
N PHE A 224 4.30 -22.99 11.14
CA PHE A 224 5.61 -23.14 10.50
C PHE A 224 6.50 -24.18 11.19
N ALA A 225 6.27 -24.48 12.48
CA ALA A 225 6.89 -25.59 13.15
C ALA A 225 6.42 -26.94 12.56
N TYR A 226 5.13 -27.07 12.28
CA TYR A 226 4.55 -28.25 11.62
C TYR A 226 5.08 -28.39 10.18
N PHE A 227 5.04 -27.33 9.36
CA PHE A 227 5.59 -27.37 7.99
C PHE A 227 7.10 -27.65 7.96
N TRP A 228 7.85 -27.12 8.93
CA TRP A 228 9.27 -27.41 9.08
C TRP A 228 9.52 -28.88 9.35
N ALA A 229 8.78 -29.47 10.28
CA ALA A 229 8.90 -30.90 10.64
C ALA A 229 8.58 -31.82 9.47
N LEU A 230 7.61 -31.47 8.63
CA LEU A 230 7.26 -32.23 7.43
C LEU A 230 8.30 -32.13 6.31
N ASN A 231 8.80 -30.92 6.04
CA ASN A 231 9.56 -30.65 4.80
C ASN A 231 11.07 -30.55 5.02
N ILE A 232 11.52 -30.25 6.24
CA ILE A 232 12.94 -30.04 6.55
C ILE A 232 13.47 -31.06 7.54
N GLY A 233 12.62 -31.47 8.52
CA GLY A 233 12.98 -32.40 9.59
C GLY A 233 13.02 -31.74 10.98
N ASN A 234 13.97 -32.16 11.83
CA ASN A 234 14.14 -31.66 13.20
C ASN A 234 12.85 -31.75 14.03
N GLN A 235 12.12 -32.84 13.89
CA GLN A 235 10.82 -33.05 14.54
C GLN A 235 10.92 -32.98 16.07
N ASP A 236 12.01 -33.43 16.65
CA ASP A 236 12.30 -33.40 18.09
C ASP A 236 12.38 -31.98 18.64
N VAL A 237 12.81 -31.00 17.83
CA VAL A 237 12.82 -29.58 18.18
C VAL A 237 11.46 -28.94 17.91
N MET A 238 10.90 -29.19 16.73
CA MET A 238 9.65 -28.55 16.27
C MET A 238 8.43 -28.97 17.10
N ILE A 239 8.38 -30.19 17.60
CA ILE A 239 7.29 -30.71 18.44
C ILE A 239 7.04 -29.84 19.68
N ASN A 240 8.10 -29.22 20.22
CA ASN A 240 8.00 -28.34 21.37
C ASN A 240 7.45 -26.95 21.03
N LYS A 241 7.46 -26.58 19.76
CA LYS A 241 6.94 -25.29 19.26
C LYS A 241 5.46 -25.35 18.87
N ILE A 242 4.87 -26.56 18.83
CA ILE A 242 3.44 -26.76 18.61
C ILE A 242 2.69 -26.45 19.91
N ASN A 243 1.83 -25.44 19.88
CA ASN A 243 0.98 -25.02 20.99
C ASN A 243 -0.46 -24.69 20.56
N ASP A 244 -0.77 -24.82 19.28
CA ASP A 244 -2.08 -24.61 18.70
C ASP A 244 -2.78 -25.96 18.45
N SER A 245 -4.10 -26.04 18.72
CA SER A 245 -4.90 -27.27 18.63
C SER A 245 -4.98 -27.83 17.23
N GLU A 246 -5.08 -26.99 16.21
CA GLU A 246 -5.13 -27.41 14.81
C GLU A 246 -3.84 -28.12 14.43
N TYR A 247 -2.70 -27.47 14.66
CA TYR A 247 -1.40 -28.03 14.28
C TYR A 247 -0.97 -29.19 15.15
N ALA A 248 -1.44 -29.28 16.39
CA ALA A 248 -1.27 -30.49 17.22
C ALA A 248 -2.06 -31.67 16.65
N TYR A 249 -3.27 -31.43 16.16
CA TYR A 249 -4.08 -32.47 15.49
C TYR A 249 -3.47 -32.91 14.16
N LEU A 250 -3.07 -31.95 13.30
CA LEU A 250 -2.41 -32.23 12.03
C LEU A 250 -1.08 -32.94 12.22
N TRP A 251 -0.29 -32.54 13.21
CA TRP A 251 0.95 -33.23 13.57
C TRP A 251 0.70 -34.70 13.92
N ALA A 252 -0.32 -34.98 14.74
CA ALA A 252 -0.65 -36.33 15.12
C ALA A 252 -1.10 -37.22 13.95
N LEU A 253 -1.80 -36.65 12.98
CA LEU A 253 -2.22 -37.32 11.75
C LEU A 253 -1.03 -37.68 10.85
N ASP A 254 -0.12 -36.72 10.60
CA ASP A 254 0.88 -36.85 9.55
C ASP A 254 2.23 -37.36 10.08
N ILE A 255 2.56 -37.06 11.32
CA ILE A 255 3.88 -37.39 11.91
C ILE A 255 3.75 -38.41 13.06
N GLY A 256 2.63 -38.37 13.80
CA GLY A 256 2.41 -39.22 14.96
C GLY A 256 2.59 -38.49 16.29
N ASN A 257 3.29 -39.12 17.25
CA ASN A 257 3.54 -38.56 18.60
C ASN A 257 2.23 -38.26 19.36
N HIS A 258 1.23 -39.13 19.25
CA HIS A 258 -0.13 -38.92 19.76
C HIS A 258 -0.16 -38.55 21.25
N ASP A 259 0.67 -39.19 22.08
CA ASP A 259 0.73 -38.94 23.52
C ASP A 259 1.20 -37.52 23.86
N ILE A 260 2.05 -36.94 23.00
CA ILE A 260 2.57 -35.56 23.17
C ILE A 260 1.57 -34.57 22.61
N MET A 261 0.93 -34.86 21.49
CA MET A 261 0.03 -33.93 20.80
C MET A 261 -1.35 -33.84 21.46
N LYS A 262 -1.91 -34.94 21.94
CA LYS A 262 -3.24 -34.98 22.56
C LYS A 262 -3.44 -33.92 23.68
N PRO A 263 -2.53 -33.77 24.64
CA PRO A 263 -2.68 -32.74 25.69
C PRO A 263 -2.65 -31.31 25.18
N LYS A 264 -2.13 -31.03 23.97
CA LYS A 264 -2.05 -29.70 23.34
C LYS A 264 -3.34 -29.32 22.62
N ILE A 265 -4.25 -30.29 22.41
CA ILE A 265 -5.54 -30.05 21.75
C ILE A 265 -6.58 -29.68 22.82
N THR A 266 -6.89 -28.43 22.89
CA THR A 266 -7.84 -27.83 23.85
C THR A 266 -9.10 -27.28 23.19
N ASP A 267 -9.08 -27.04 21.87
CA ASP A 267 -10.25 -26.63 21.12
C ASP A 267 -11.22 -27.76 20.90
N PHE A 268 -12.52 -27.50 21.17
CA PHE A 268 -13.58 -28.51 21.13
C PHE A 268 -13.74 -29.16 19.75
N HIS A 269 -13.59 -28.40 18.68
CA HIS A 269 -13.69 -28.93 17.32
C HIS A 269 -12.60 -29.98 17.06
N TYR A 270 -11.35 -29.68 17.40
CA TYR A 270 -10.22 -30.59 17.20
C TYR A 270 -10.24 -31.78 18.18
N ILE A 271 -10.82 -31.63 19.37
CA ILE A 271 -11.11 -32.76 20.27
C ILE A 271 -12.08 -33.74 19.60
N GLN A 272 -13.14 -33.24 18.96
CA GLN A 272 -14.08 -34.11 18.22
C GLN A 272 -13.42 -34.81 17.04
N LEU A 273 -12.64 -34.08 16.24
CA LEU A 273 -11.89 -34.66 15.12
C LEU A 273 -10.88 -35.71 15.60
N TRP A 274 -10.18 -35.43 16.70
CA TRP A 274 -9.28 -36.40 17.33
C TRP A 274 -10.00 -37.71 17.70
N ASN A 275 -11.16 -37.61 18.38
CA ASN A 275 -11.93 -38.77 18.79
C ASN A 275 -12.42 -39.58 17.58
N GLN A 276 -12.82 -38.93 16.51
CA GLN A 276 -13.19 -39.61 15.27
C GLN A 276 -12.00 -40.32 14.62
N ALA A 277 -10.85 -39.68 14.54
CA ALA A 277 -9.68 -40.24 13.87
C ALA A 277 -9.00 -41.37 14.64
N PHE A 278 -8.95 -41.31 15.98
CA PHE A 278 -8.11 -42.19 16.77
C PHE A 278 -8.87 -43.11 17.74
N TYR A 279 -10.20 -42.95 17.93
CA TYR A 279 -10.99 -43.79 18.84
C TYR A 279 -12.16 -44.54 18.20
N ASN A 280 -12.68 -44.10 17.04
CA ASN A 280 -13.82 -44.79 16.41
C ASN A 280 -13.46 -46.16 15.78
N ASP A 281 -12.19 -46.47 15.52
CA ASP A 281 -11.74 -47.76 15.01
C ASP A 281 -11.71 -48.89 16.09
N LYS A 282 -11.97 -48.53 17.37
CA LYS A 282 -12.01 -49.55 18.47
C LYS A 282 -13.38 -50.15 18.74
N ILE A 283 -14.43 -49.77 17.98
CA ILE A 283 -15.82 -50.25 18.21
C ILE A 283 -16.21 -51.36 17.18
N THR A 284 -15.36 -51.70 16.25
CA THR A 284 -15.65 -52.71 15.19
C THR A 284 -14.75 -53.96 15.24
N THR A 285 -14.44 -54.45 16.45
CA THR A 285 -13.88 -55.82 16.60
C THR A 285 -14.58 -56.58 17.72
#